data_8bc48fa62518309f6f7c43c1e597cab3
#
_entry.id   8bc48fa62518309f6f7c43c1e597cab3
#
_cell.length_a   1.000
_cell.length_b   1.000
_cell.length_c   1.000
_cell.angle_alpha   90.00
_cell.angle_beta   90.00
_cell.angle_gamma   90.00
#
_symmetry.space_group_name_H-M   'P 1'
#
loop_
_entity.id
_entity.type
_entity.pdbx_description
1 polymer ?
#
loop_
_entity_poly.entity_id
_entity_poly.type
_entity_poly.pdbx_seq_one_letter_code
_entity_poly.pdbx_strand_id
1 'polypeptide(L)'
;LFTLGSAGSAFIVAMLSQRYGRRIGLSTGFVVGGLGAIGVVLAAMMNSVILLFASLFIYGAGTSTNLQARYAGTDLANSKQRATAISTTMVMTTFGAVAGPNLVEVMGKFAVSIGVPALAGPFILSAAALIVAGLVLFILLRLDQLDIARRIATYKAEHGHGNKPDAADKKTDKKGLTVGATVMILTQMVMVALMTMTPVHMQHHGHGLAEVGIVIGFHIGAMYLPSPITGVLVDKLGRTAMSIASGITLLLAGLLAAFAPSDSMILLIIALSLLGLGWNFGLISGTAQIVDST
;
A
#
# COMPACT_ATOMS: atom_id res chain seq x y z
N LEU A 1 8.39 -1.95 -15.62
CA LEU A 1 9.59 -1.36 -14.99
C LEU A 1 9.26 -0.76 -13.61
N PHE A 2 8.22 0.04 -13.48
CA PHE A 2 7.77 0.59 -12.21
C PHE A 2 7.55 -0.50 -11.15
N THR A 3 6.82 -1.57 -11.47
CA THR A 3 6.57 -2.70 -10.57
C THR A 3 7.85 -3.45 -10.18
N LEU A 4 8.77 -3.62 -11.15
CA LEU A 4 10.07 -4.22 -10.87
C LEU A 4 10.92 -3.34 -9.95
N GLY A 5 10.91 -2.04 -10.17
CA GLY A 5 11.55 -1.06 -9.30
C GLY A 5 10.97 -1.09 -7.87
N SER A 6 9.65 -1.18 -7.76
CA SER A 6 8.97 -1.31 -6.45
C SER A 6 9.38 -2.61 -5.74
N ALA A 7 9.42 -3.74 -6.45
CA ALA A 7 9.83 -5.02 -5.87
C ALA A 7 11.30 -5.03 -5.41
N GLY A 8 12.22 -4.52 -6.24
CA GLY A 8 13.64 -4.41 -5.88
C GLY A 8 13.88 -3.45 -4.71
N SER A 9 13.22 -2.30 -4.74
CA SER A 9 13.30 -1.31 -3.66
C SER A 9 12.71 -1.82 -2.35
N ALA A 10 11.68 -2.67 -2.39
CA ALA A 10 11.09 -3.25 -1.18
C ALA A 10 12.12 -4.02 -0.36
N PHE A 11 12.98 -4.80 -1.02
CA PHE A 11 14.05 -5.53 -0.36
C PHE A 11 15.09 -4.58 0.25
N ILE A 12 15.53 -3.58 -0.52
CA ILE A 12 16.53 -2.59 -0.07
C ILE A 12 16.01 -1.79 1.12
N VAL A 13 14.78 -1.26 1.05
CA VAL A 13 14.16 -0.48 2.13
C VAL A 13 13.95 -1.33 3.38
N ALA A 14 13.56 -2.61 3.23
CA ALA A 14 13.44 -3.53 4.35
C ALA A 14 14.80 -3.78 5.02
N MET A 15 15.84 -4.03 4.24
CA MET A 15 17.21 -4.24 4.74
C MET A 15 17.75 -3.00 5.46
N LEU A 16 17.55 -1.80 4.88
CA LEU A 16 17.94 -0.54 5.52
C LEU A 16 17.18 -0.31 6.82
N SER A 17 15.87 -0.61 6.83
CA SER A 17 15.03 -0.48 8.02
C SER A 17 15.47 -1.43 9.14
N GLN A 18 15.88 -2.66 8.80
CA GLN A 18 16.37 -3.61 9.79
C GLN A 18 17.77 -3.26 10.33
N ARG A 19 18.65 -2.72 9.48
CA ARG A 19 20.03 -2.41 9.85
C ARG A 19 20.18 -1.07 10.55
N TYR A 20 19.49 -0.04 10.06
CA TYR A 20 19.66 1.36 10.50
C TYR A 20 18.39 1.95 11.11
N GLY A 21 17.34 1.13 11.27
CA GLY A 21 16.06 1.53 11.85
C GLY A 21 15.02 2.02 10.84
N ARG A 22 13.77 2.06 11.28
CA ARG A 22 12.63 2.47 10.45
C ARG A 22 12.76 3.90 9.93
N ARG A 23 13.31 4.79 10.75
CA ARG A 23 13.56 6.19 10.40
C ARG A 23 14.37 6.32 9.11
N ILE A 24 15.52 5.65 9.04
CA ILE A 24 16.44 5.76 7.90
C ILE A 24 15.87 4.99 6.70
N GLY A 25 15.38 3.77 6.91
CA GLY A 25 14.87 2.95 5.81
C GLY A 25 13.69 3.59 5.08
N LEU A 26 12.67 4.04 5.82
CA LEU A 26 11.47 4.64 5.22
C LEU A 26 11.76 6.03 4.63
N SER A 27 12.51 6.89 5.33
CA SER A 27 12.84 8.21 4.80
C SER A 27 13.66 8.13 3.50
N THR A 28 14.66 7.26 3.45
CA THR A 28 15.45 7.03 2.24
C THR A 28 14.59 6.54 1.08
N GLY A 29 13.71 5.56 1.33
CA GLY A 29 12.83 5.02 0.28
C GLY A 29 11.86 6.06 -0.28
N PHE A 30 11.28 6.92 0.55
CA PHE A 30 10.44 8.03 0.10
C PHE A 30 11.22 9.08 -0.69
N VAL A 31 12.39 9.51 -0.20
CA VAL A 31 13.23 10.50 -0.92
C VAL A 31 13.69 9.95 -2.26
N VAL A 32 14.15 8.70 -2.33
CA VAL A 32 14.54 8.05 -3.59
C VAL A 32 13.36 7.97 -4.57
N GLY A 33 12.18 7.59 -4.08
CA GLY A 33 10.96 7.62 -4.88
C GLY A 33 10.63 9.01 -5.42
N GLY A 34 10.78 10.05 -4.59
CA GLY A 34 10.60 11.45 -4.99
C GLY A 34 11.59 11.91 -6.04
N LEU A 35 12.88 11.52 -5.93
CA LEU A 35 13.88 11.76 -6.96
C LEU A 35 13.54 11.05 -8.27
N GLY A 36 13.00 9.83 -8.20
CA GLY A 36 12.47 9.13 -9.37
C GLY A 36 11.34 9.91 -10.05
N ALA A 37 10.42 10.52 -9.29
CA ALA A 37 9.36 11.36 -9.84
C ALA A 37 9.91 12.63 -10.52
N ILE A 38 10.92 13.28 -9.94
CA ILE A 38 11.65 14.39 -10.59
C ILE A 38 12.28 13.93 -11.91
N GLY A 39 12.90 12.74 -11.92
CA GLY A 39 13.47 12.17 -13.12
C GLY A 39 12.43 11.93 -14.22
N VAL A 40 11.19 11.54 -13.88
CA VAL A 40 10.09 11.43 -14.86
C VAL A 40 9.74 12.79 -15.47
N VAL A 41 9.71 13.86 -14.68
CA VAL A 41 9.48 15.22 -15.17
C VAL A 41 10.60 15.64 -16.12
N LEU A 42 11.85 15.42 -15.76
CA LEU A 42 13.00 15.72 -16.61
C LEU A 42 12.97 14.89 -17.90
N ALA A 43 12.61 13.62 -17.82
CA ALA A 43 12.48 12.76 -18.99
C ALA A 43 11.42 13.27 -19.98
N ALA A 44 10.28 13.77 -19.45
CA ALA A 44 9.25 14.37 -20.27
C ALA A 44 9.70 15.67 -20.95
N MET A 45 10.47 16.51 -20.25
CA MET A 45 11.02 17.75 -20.82
C MET A 45 12.09 17.47 -21.89
N MET A 46 12.90 16.42 -21.69
CA MET A 46 13.97 16.03 -22.61
C MET A 46 13.51 15.09 -23.73
N ASN A 47 12.24 14.68 -23.75
CA ASN A 47 11.71 13.65 -24.66
C ASN A 47 12.56 12.34 -24.65
N SER A 48 13.12 11.97 -23.50
CA SER A 48 14.01 10.82 -23.37
C SER A 48 13.27 9.61 -22.80
N VAL A 49 13.00 8.61 -23.65
CA VAL A 49 12.33 7.35 -23.26
C VAL A 49 13.21 6.53 -22.31
N ILE A 50 14.53 6.55 -22.51
CA ILE A 50 15.47 5.80 -21.63
C ILE A 50 15.46 6.39 -20.24
N LEU A 51 15.52 7.72 -20.11
CA LEU A 51 15.44 8.40 -18.81
C LEU A 51 14.08 8.17 -18.14
N LEU A 52 12.99 8.15 -18.91
CA LEU A 52 11.65 7.83 -18.39
C LEU A 52 11.62 6.44 -17.76
N PHE A 53 12.13 5.43 -18.43
CA PHE A 53 12.15 4.07 -17.91
C PHE A 53 13.03 3.91 -16.67
N ALA A 54 14.21 4.52 -16.65
CA ALA A 54 15.09 4.53 -15.49
C ALA A 54 14.42 5.26 -14.30
N SER A 55 13.78 6.40 -14.55
CA SER A 55 13.10 7.19 -13.53
C SER A 55 11.87 6.48 -12.98
N LEU A 56 11.06 5.82 -13.80
CA LEU A 56 9.92 5.00 -13.35
C LEU A 56 10.37 3.82 -12.49
N PHE A 57 11.51 3.21 -12.81
CA PHE A 57 12.10 2.16 -11.98
C PHE A 57 12.44 2.68 -10.57
N ILE A 58 13.10 3.84 -10.49
CA ILE A 58 13.47 4.49 -9.23
C ILE A 58 12.21 4.98 -8.48
N TYR A 59 11.22 5.53 -9.18
CA TYR A 59 9.95 5.99 -8.62
C TYR A 59 9.19 4.88 -7.88
N GLY A 60 9.35 3.63 -8.32
CA GLY A 60 8.79 2.45 -7.65
C GLY A 60 9.18 2.33 -6.17
N ALA A 61 10.31 2.93 -5.74
CA ALA A 61 10.74 2.94 -4.35
C ALA A 61 9.73 3.65 -3.43
N GLY A 62 9.10 4.73 -3.88
CA GLY A 62 8.08 5.44 -3.11
C GLY A 62 6.88 4.56 -2.79
N THR A 63 6.39 3.78 -3.76
CA THR A 63 5.26 2.86 -3.58
C THR A 63 5.58 1.73 -2.62
N SER A 64 6.74 1.08 -2.77
CA SER A 64 7.15 0.01 -1.85
C SER A 64 7.33 0.51 -0.43
N THR A 65 7.85 1.73 -0.27
CA THR A 65 8.03 2.36 1.04
C THR A 65 6.70 2.68 1.70
N ASN A 66 5.72 3.19 0.95
CA ASN A 66 4.37 3.43 1.45
C ASN A 66 3.71 2.14 1.97
N LEU A 67 3.86 1.03 1.24
CA LEU A 67 3.37 -0.28 1.68
C LEU A 67 4.10 -0.77 2.94
N GLN A 68 5.38 -0.45 3.12
CA GLN A 68 6.15 -0.84 4.29
C GLN A 68 5.90 0.06 5.52
N ALA A 69 5.46 1.32 5.32
CA ALA A 69 5.17 2.24 6.41
C ALA A 69 4.13 1.68 7.39
N ARG A 70 3.19 0.84 6.93
CA ARG A 70 2.21 0.16 7.78
C ARG A 70 2.82 -0.76 8.84
N TYR A 71 3.99 -1.36 8.56
CA TYR A 71 4.69 -2.22 9.51
C TYR A 71 5.31 -1.42 10.66
N ALA A 72 5.70 -0.17 10.43
CA ALA A 72 6.20 0.69 11.50
C ALA A 72 5.15 0.92 12.61
N GLY A 73 3.87 0.99 12.24
CA GLY A 73 2.77 1.07 13.20
C GLY A 73 2.60 -0.18 14.08
N THR A 74 3.13 -1.34 13.66
CA THR A 74 3.00 -2.60 14.40
C THR A 74 4.15 -2.87 15.36
N ASP A 75 5.29 -2.20 15.22
CA ASP A 75 6.52 -2.51 15.98
C ASP A 75 6.32 -2.39 17.52
N LEU A 76 5.44 -1.49 17.97
CA LEU A 76 5.09 -1.29 19.38
C LEU A 76 3.67 -1.75 19.74
N ALA A 77 2.91 -2.27 18.77
CA ALA A 77 1.54 -2.71 19.00
C ALA A 77 1.47 -4.08 19.67
N ASN A 78 0.56 -4.22 20.64
CA ASN A 78 0.24 -5.52 21.23
C ASN A 78 -0.38 -6.45 20.18
N SER A 79 -0.20 -7.77 20.33
CA SER A 79 -0.74 -8.78 19.39
C SER A 79 -2.25 -8.62 19.13
N LYS A 80 -3.02 -8.16 20.11
CA LYS A 80 -4.48 -7.91 20.02
C LYS A 80 -4.85 -6.61 19.28
N GLN A 81 -3.89 -5.75 18.95
CA GLN A 81 -4.10 -4.43 18.35
C GLN A 81 -3.30 -4.23 17.06
N ARG A 82 -2.60 -5.26 16.58
CA ARG A 82 -1.73 -5.16 15.41
C ARG A 82 -2.50 -4.81 14.15
N ALA A 83 -3.64 -5.46 13.89
CA ALA A 83 -4.45 -5.17 12.73
C ALA A 83 -5.06 -3.76 12.79
N THR A 84 -5.46 -3.28 13.95
CA THR A 84 -5.91 -1.91 14.17
C THR A 84 -4.80 -0.90 13.89
N ALA A 85 -3.55 -1.17 14.31
CA ALA A 85 -2.41 -0.30 14.03
C ALA A 85 -2.08 -0.24 12.52
N ILE A 86 -2.13 -1.38 11.82
CA ILE A 86 -1.99 -1.44 10.35
C ILE A 86 -3.06 -0.60 9.68
N SER A 87 -4.32 -0.76 10.08
CA SER A 87 -5.48 -0.11 9.46
C SER A 87 -5.46 1.41 9.64
N THR A 88 -4.95 1.91 10.77
CA THR A 88 -4.80 3.35 11.00
C THR A 88 -3.85 3.99 9.97
N THR A 89 -2.75 3.31 9.65
CA THR A 89 -1.84 3.78 8.59
C THR A 89 -2.51 3.72 7.22
N MET A 90 -3.31 2.69 6.96
CA MET A 90 -4.00 2.52 5.68
C MET A 90 -5.09 3.57 5.45
N VAL A 91 -5.84 3.96 6.48
CA VAL A 91 -6.90 4.97 6.32
C VAL A 91 -6.33 6.33 5.91
N MET A 92 -5.13 6.67 6.37
CA MET A 92 -4.46 7.90 5.96
C MET A 92 -4.13 7.92 4.46
N THR A 93 -3.91 6.74 3.85
CA THR A 93 -3.72 6.60 2.40
C THR A 93 -4.97 7.01 1.61
N THR A 94 -6.16 6.93 2.21
CA THR A 94 -7.43 7.33 1.57
C THR A 94 -7.40 8.80 1.14
N PHE A 95 -6.85 9.67 1.97
CA PHE A 95 -6.77 11.10 1.64
C PHE A 95 -5.93 11.34 0.39
N GLY A 96 -4.78 10.66 0.28
CA GLY A 96 -3.94 10.73 -0.92
C GLY A 96 -4.60 10.10 -2.14
N ALA A 97 -5.28 8.96 -1.96
CA ALA A 97 -5.95 8.24 -3.03
C ALA A 97 -7.17 9.01 -3.61
N VAL A 98 -7.87 9.77 -2.78
CA VAL A 98 -8.95 10.65 -3.21
C VAL A 98 -8.42 11.95 -3.80
N ALA A 99 -7.41 12.56 -3.17
CA ALA A 99 -6.83 13.82 -3.66
C ALA A 99 -6.10 13.64 -4.99
N GLY A 100 -5.39 12.51 -5.20
CA GLY A 100 -4.57 12.27 -6.39
C GLY A 100 -5.32 12.48 -7.69
N PRO A 101 -6.37 11.71 -8.00
CA PRO A 101 -7.15 11.88 -9.24
C PRO A 101 -7.75 13.27 -9.42
N ASN A 102 -8.23 13.89 -8.34
CA ASN A 102 -8.83 15.23 -8.37
C ASN A 102 -7.80 16.35 -8.66
N LEU A 103 -6.53 16.11 -8.35
CA LEU A 103 -5.46 17.07 -8.58
C LEU A 103 -4.78 16.91 -9.96
N VAL A 104 -5.07 15.86 -10.72
CA VAL A 104 -4.41 15.59 -12.01
C VAL A 104 -4.57 16.76 -12.97
N GLU A 105 -5.79 17.28 -13.15
CA GLU A 105 -6.05 18.40 -14.07
C GLU A 105 -5.40 19.70 -13.58
N VAL A 106 -5.50 19.98 -12.28
CA VAL A 106 -4.88 21.17 -11.66
C VAL A 106 -3.37 21.16 -11.85
N MET A 107 -2.75 20.00 -11.56
CA MET A 107 -1.30 19.81 -11.71
C MET A 107 -0.86 19.81 -13.16
N GLY A 108 -1.71 19.34 -14.08
CA GLY A 108 -1.46 19.45 -15.52
C GLY A 108 -1.42 20.89 -15.99
N LYS A 109 -2.39 21.71 -15.58
CA LYS A 109 -2.42 23.16 -15.88
C LYS A 109 -1.21 23.88 -15.27
N PHE A 110 -0.87 23.56 -14.02
CA PHE A 110 0.33 24.09 -13.36
C PHE A 110 1.60 23.72 -14.12
N ALA A 111 1.76 22.45 -14.52
CA ALA A 111 2.92 22.01 -15.28
C ALA A 111 3.10 22.82 -16.59
N VAL A 112 2.01 23.01 -17.34
CA VAL A 112 2.04 23.82 -18.58
C VAL A 112 2.46 25.25 -18.30
N SER A 113 2.00 25.86 -17.22
CA SER A 113 2.37 27.25 -16.85
C SER A 113 3.86 27.43 -16.57
N ILE A 114 4.58 26.37 -16.24
CA ILE A 114 6.03 26.38 -16.00
C ILE A 114 6.83 25.74 -17.14
N GLY A 115 6.20 25.50 -18.30
CA GLY A 115 6.86 24.94 -19.49
C GLY A 115 7.10 23.41 -19.45
N VAL A 116 6.36 22.70 -18.58
CA VAL A 116 6.43 21.24 -18.45
C VAL A 116 5.20 20.61 -19.14
N PRO A 117 5.34 19.46 -19.84
CA PRO A 117 4.19 18.77 -20.43
C PRO A 117 3.12 18.43 -19.38
N ALA A 118 1.82 18.63 -19.73
CA ALA A 118 0.69 18.46 -18.81
C ALA A 118 0.67 17.08 -18.12
N LEU A 119 1.01 16.00 -18.84
CA LEU A 119 1.06 14.64 -18.31
C LEU A 119 2.14 14.42 -17.25
N ALA A 120 3.15 15.27 -17.16
CA ALA A 120 4.17 15.23 -16.13
C ALA A 120 3.73 15.96 -14.84
N GLY A 121 2.65 16.74 -14.86
CA GLY A 121 2.13 17.49 -13.72
C GLY A 121 1.92 16.65 -12.45
N PRO A 122 1.22 15.51 -12.51
CA PRO A 122 1.04 14.64 -11.34
C PRO A 122 2.36 14.14 -10.71
N PHE A 123 3.42 14.01 -11.50
CA PHE A 123 4.73 13.60 -10.99
C PHE A 123 5.45 14.73 -10.22
N ILE A 124 5.16 16.01 -10.53
CA ILE A 124 5.63 17.15 -9.73
C ILE A 124 5.03 17.07 -8.32
N LEU A 125 3.72 16.84 -8.23
CA LEU A 125 3.04 16.66 -6.94
C LEU A 125 3.58 15.44 -6.20
N SER A 126 3.75 14.32 -6.90
CA SER A 126 4.31 13.09 -6.31
C SER A 126 5.72 13.30 -5.78
N ALA A 127 6.58 14.02 -6.51
CA ALA A 127 7.93 14.35 -6.07
C ALA A 127 7.92 15.14 -4.77
N ALA A 128 7.12 16.22 -4.74
CA ALA A 128 7.00 17.07 -3.55
C ALA A 128 6.45 16.26 -2.35
N ALA A 129 5.37 15.51 -2.55
CA ALA A 129 4.74 14.73 -1.48
C ALA A 129 5.68 13.65 -0.92
N LEU A 130 6.38 12.90 -1.76
CA LEU A 130 7.29 11.84 -1.34
C LEU A 130 8.53 12.41 -0.62
N ILE A 131 9.12 13.49 -1.14
CA ILE A 131 10.27 14.13 -0.50
C ILE A 131 9.88 14.70 0.86
N VAL A 132 8.74 15.41 0.93
CA VAL A 132 8.22 15.95 2.20
C VAL A 132 7.93 14.83 3.18
N ALA A 133 7.27 13.74 2.75
CA ALA A 133 7.03 12.57 3.60
C ALA A 133 8.34 11.97 4.13
N GLY A 134 9.35 11.81 3.28
CA GLY A 134 10.67 11.33 3.69
C GLY A 134 11.34 12.24 4.71
N LEU A 135 11.30 13.57 4.49
CA LEU A 135 11.86 14.55 5.43
C LEU A 135 11.10 14.59 6.76
N VAL A 136 9.76 14.55 6.72
CA VAL A 136 8.92 14.49 7.92
C VAL A 136 9.25 13.26 8.76
N LEU A 137 9.35 12.08 8.15
CA LEU A 137 9.76 10.86 8.85
C LEU A 137 11.17 10.98 9.39
N PHE A 138 12.10 11.54 8.64
CA PHE A 138 13.47 11.74 9.10
C PHE A 138 13.59 12.68 10.30
N ILE A 139 12.77 13.73 10.34
CA ILE A 139 12.80 14.73 11.42
C ILE A 139 11.98 14.26 12.64
N LEU A 140 10.76 13.75 12.42
CA LEU A 140 9.82 13.46 13.50
C LEU A 140 9.97 12.05 14.08
N LEU A 141 10.41 11.07 13.31
CA LEU A 141 10.62 9.71 13.81
C LEU A 141 11.97 9.59 14.53
N ARG A 142 12.18 10.44 15.55
CA ARG A 142 13.45 10.51 16.31
C ARG A 142 13.67 9.27 17.19
N LEU A 143 12.59 8.73 17.75
CA LEU A 143 12.63 7.47 18.51
C LEU A 143 12.36 6.33 17.52
N ASP A 144 13.38 5.55 17.22
CA ASP A 144 13.23 4.38 16.34
C ASP A 144 12.42 3.31 17.07
N GLN A 145 11.20 3.08 16.57
CA GLN A 145 10.25 2.14 17.17
C GLN A 145 10.84 0.72 17.22
N LEU A 146 11.62 0.36 16.22
CA LEU A 146 12.26 -0.96 16.16
C LEU A 146 13.35 -1.12 17.24
N ASP A 147 14.13 -0.05 17.50
CA ASP A 147 15.16 -0.05 18.56
C ASP A 147 14.50 -0.09 19.94
N ILE A 148 13.44 0.66 20.15
CA ILE A 148 12.65 0.63 21.39
C ILE A 148 12.07 -0.76 21.63
N ALA A 149 11.45 -1.37 20.59
CA ALA A 149 10.88 -2.71 20.69
C ALA A 149 11.95 -3.75 21.06
N ARG A 150 13.14 -3.66 20.46
CA ARG A 150 14.29 -4.52 20.79
C ARG A 150 14.76 -4.30 22.25
N ARG A 151 14.90 -3.07 22.70
CA ARG A 151 15.29 -2.75 24.10
C ARG A 151 14.27 -3.25 25.11
N ILE A 152 12.97 -3.11 24.81
CA ILE A 152 11.90 -3.67 25.68
C ILE A 152 11.99 -5.18 25.72
N ALA A 153 12.24 -5.85 24.59
CA ALA A 153 12.38 -7.31 24.54
C ALA A 153 13.60 -7.77 25.36
N THR A 154 14.75 -7.11 25.22
CA THR A 154 15.97 -7.40 26.00
C THR A 154 15.74 -7.17 27.51
N TYR A 155 15.13 -6.04 27.88
CA TYR A 155 14.82 -5.72 29.28
C TYR A 155 13.90 -6.77 29.93
N LYS A 156 12.86 -7.21 29.19
CA LYS A 156 11.95 -8.27 29.65
C LYS A 156 12.66 -9.63 29.79
N ALA A 157 13.63 -9.92 28.93
CA ALA A 157 14.43 -11.13 29.01
C ALA A 157 15.36 -11.13 30.23
N GLU A 158 15.92 -9.97 30.60
CA GLU A 158 16.86 -9.82 31.70
C GLU A 158 16.18 -9.70 33.08
N HIS A 159 14.99 -9.08 33.17
CA HIS A 159 14.33 -8.74 34.43
C HIS A 159 13.00 -9.45 34.69
N GLY A 160 12.59 -10.37 33.82
CA GLY A 160 11.36 -11.16 33.97
C GLY A 160 11.47 -12.19 35.09
N HIS A 161 11.05 -11.82 36.31
CA HIS A 161 10.90 -12.78 37.41
C HIS A 161 9.63 -13.62 37.18
N GLY A 162 9.80 -14.91 36.93
CA GLY A 162 8.74 -15.93 37.03
C GLY A 162 7.74 -15.97 35.86
N ASN A 163 7.98 -16.84 35.02
CA ASN A 163 7.47 -17.34 33.74
C ASN A 163 8.36 -16.88 32.61
N LYS A 164 9.17 -17.83 32.13
CA LYS A 164 9.93 -17.60 30.87
C LYS A 164 8.97 -16.99 29.87
N PRO A 165 9.20 -15.76 29.40
CA PRO A 165 8.49 -15.31 28.23
C PRO A 165 8.90 -16.27 27.11
N ASP A 166 7.95 -16.77 26.35
CA ASP A 166 8.15 -17.57 25.13
C ASP A 166 8.97 -16.83 24.04
N ALA A 167 9.76 -15.83 24.39
CA ALA A 167 10.53 -14.99 23.49
C ALA A 167 11.88 -15.59 23.05
N ALA A 168 12.40 -16.61 23.76
CA ALA A 168 13.66 -17.25 23.40
C ALA A 168 13.49 -18.47 22.48
N ASP A 169 12.27 -18.97 22.27
CA ASP A 169 11.99 -20.15 21.46
C ASP A 169 10.72 -19.99 20.59
N LYS A 170 10.34 -18.74 20.23
CA LYS A 170 9.34 -18.54 19.19
C LYS A 170 9.96 -18.91 17.86
N LYS A 171 9.98 -20.24 17.58
CA LYS A 171 10.21 -20.73 16.23
C LYS A 171 9.29 -19.95 15.31
N THR A 172 9.86 -19.25 14.33
CA THR A 172 9.10 -18.60 13.26
C THR A 172 8.01 -19.57 12.80
N ASP A 173 6.75 -19.19 12.96
CA ASP A 173 5.64 -20.01 12.46
C ASP A 173 5.62 -19.95 10.93
N LYS A 174 6.41 -20.88 10.34
CA LYS A 174 6.53 -20.98 8.87
C LYS A 174 5.17 -21.17 8.21
N LYS A 175 4.22 -21.85 8.86
CA LYS A 175 2.89 -22.10 8.31
C LYS A 175 2.07 -20.81 8.29
N GLY A 176 2.04 -20.06 9.39
CA GLY A 176 1.37 -18.77 9.47
C GLY A 176 1.98 -17.76 8.51
N LEU A 177 3.31 -17.70 8.39
CA LEU A 177 4.02 -16.86 7.43
C LEU A 177 3.63 -17.20 5.98
N THR A 178 3.62 -18.49 5.62
CA THR A 178 3.25 -18.94 4.27
C THR A 178 1.79 -18.61 3.97
N VAL A 179 0.86 -18.85 4.90
CA VAL A 179 -0.56 -18.56 4.73
C VAL A 179 -0.76 -17.05 4.53
N GLY A 180 -0.18 -16.22 5.39
CA GLY A 180 -0.29 -14.76 5.28
C GLY A 180 0.26 -14.23 3.96
N ALA A 181 1.44 -14.72 3.53
CA ALA A 181 2.03 -14.35 2.25
C ALA A 181 1.15 -14.79 1.06
N THR A 182 0.64 -16.02 1.07
CA THR A 182 -0.24 -16.55 0.02
C THR A 182 -1.52 -15.73 -0.09
N VAL A 183 -2.17 -15.41 1.03
CA VAL A 183 -3.37 -14.55 1.05
C VAL A 183 -3.06 -13.20 0.40
N MET A 184 -1.97 -12.56 0.77
CA MET A 184 -1.60 -11.25 0.21
C MET A 184 -1.30 -11.32 -1.29
N ILE A 185 -0.57 -12.35 -1.74
CA ILE A 185 -0.20 -12.53 -3.15
C ILE A 185 -1.47 -12.76 -3.98
N LEU A 186 -2.32 -13.71 -3.59
CA LEU A 186 -3.55 -14.03 -4.33
C LEU A 186 -4.51 -12.85 -4.36
N THR A 187 -4.69 -12.18 -3.23
CA THR A 187 -5.53 -10.96 -3.13
C THR A 187 -5.02 -9.87 -4.08
N GLN A 188 -3.71 -9.64 -4.12
CA GLN A 188 -3.11 -8.65 -5.00
C GLN A 188 -3.23 -9.06 -6.48
N MET A 189 -3.05 -10.33 -6.82
CA MET A 189 -3.19 -10.81 -8.20
C MET A 189 -4.63 -10.60 -8.73
N VAL A 190 -5.64 -10.96 -7.95
CA VAL A 190 -7.05 -10.76 -8.31
C VAL A 190 -7.36 -9.28 -8.49
N MET A 191 -6.91 -8.44 -7.56
CA MET A 191 -7.10 -7.00 -7.62
C MET A 191 -6.49 -6.40 -8.88
N VAL A 192 -5.24 -6.72 -9.19
CA VAL A 192 -4.56 -6.18 -10.37
C VAL A 192 -5.22 -6.66 -11.66
N ALA A 193 -5.60 -7.94 -11.74
CA ALA A 193 -6.25 -8.50 -12.93
C ALA A 193 -7.55 -7.77 -13.26
N LEU A 194 -8.47 -7.65 -12.30
CA LEU A 194 -9.75 -6.98 -12.51
C LEU A 194 -9.59 -5.48 -12.74
N MET A 195 -8.76 -4.81 -11.93
CA MET A 195 -8.57 -3.37 -12.01
C MET A 195 -7.92 -2.92 -13.33
N THR A 196 -7.01 -3.73 -13.91
CA THR A 196 -6.38 -3.42 -15.19
C THR A 196 -7.35 -3.58 -16.35
N MET A 197 -8.23 -4.58 -16.30
CA MET A 197 -9.19 -4.85 -17.37
C MET A 197 -10.41 -3.92 -17.34
N THR A 198 -10.81 -3.43 -16.20
CA THR A 198 -12.03 -2.62 -16.05
C THR A 198 -12.06 -1.37 -16.93
N PRO A 199 -11.02 -0.49 -16.96
CA PRO A 199 -11.03 0.68 -17.85
C PRO A 199 -11.11 0.31 -19.32
N VAL A 200 -10.43 -0.76 -19.73
CA VAL A 200 -10.44 -1.28 -21.11
C VAL A 200 -11.83 -1.76 -21.48
N HIS A 201 -12.44 -2.58 -20.61
CA HIS A 201 -13.80 -3.09 -20.79
C HIS A 201 -14.82 -1.94 -20.89
N MET A 202 -14.77 -0.97 -20.01
CA MET A 202 -15.69 0.17 -20.00
C MET A 202 -15.56 1.01 -21.28
N GLN A 203 -14.33 1.32 -21.72
CA GLN A 203 -14.09 2.07 -22.95
C GLN A 203 -14.61 1.34 -24.20
N HIS A 204 -14.43 0.02 -24.27
CA HIS A 204 -14.96 -0.81 -25.37
C HIS A 204 -16.51 -0.78 -25.46
N HIS A 205 -17.20 -0.52 -24.34
CA HIS A 205 -18.66 -0.40 -24.27
C HIS A 205 -19.15 1.05 -24.27
N GLY A 206 -18.29 2.00 -24.68
CA GLY A 206 -18.68 3.40 -24.93
C GLY A 206 -18.73 4.28 -23.68
N HIS A 207 -18.26 3.80 -22.53
CA HIS A 207 -18.17 4.63 -21.32
C HIS A 207 -17.02 5.64 -21.42
N GLY A 208 -17.29 6.88 -21.03
CA GLY A 208 -16.31 7.96 -21.02
C GLY A 208 -15.32 7.87 -19.85
N LEU A 209 -14.24 8.66 -19.94
CA LEU A 209 -13.21 8.72 -18.89
C LEU A 209 -13.76 9.16 -17.52
N ALA A 210 -14.78 10.00 -17.49
CA ALA A 210 -15.43 10.44 -16.26
C ALA A 210 -16.12 9.28 -15.54
N GLU A 211 -16.84 8.42 -16.27
CA GLU A 211 -17.51 7.22 -15.74
C GLU A 211 -16.51 6.20 -15.21
N VAL A 212 -15.42 5.97 -15.96
CA VAL A 212 -14.28 5.15 -15.50
C VAL A 212 -13.71 5.71 -14.20
N GLY A 213 -13.54 7.02 -14.12
CA GLY A 213 -13.05 7.71 -12.91
C GLY A 213 -13.96 7.49 -11.69
N ILE A 214 -15.28 7.51 -11.88
CA ILE A 214 -16.26 7.27 -10.80
C ILE A 214 -16.12 5.83 -10.28
N VAL A 215 -16.12 4.84 -11.19
CA VAL A 215 -16.00 3.41 -10.82
C VAL A 215 -14.69 3.14 -10.07
N ILE A 216 -13.58 3.69 -10.54
CA ILE A 216 -12.28 3.60 -9.87
C ILE A 216 -12.31 4.30 -8.51
N GLY A 217 -12.96 5.45 -8.41
CA GLY A 217 -13.11 6.20 -7.15
C GLY A 217 -13.83 5.38 -6.07
N PHE A 218 -14.93 4.72 -6.41
CA PHE A 218 -15.63 3.81 -5.50
C PHE A 218 -14.77 2.62 -5.09
N HIS A 219 -14.03 2.03 -6.04
CA HIS A 219 -13.07 0.97 -5.75
C HIS A 219 -12.01 1.40 -4.73
N ILE A 220 -11.36 2.54 -4.96
CA ILE A 220 -10.34 3.07 -4.06
C ILE A 220 -10.93 3.42 -2.69
N GLY A 221 -12.12 4.00 -2.65
CA GLY A 221 -12.86 4.23 -1.42
C GLY A 221 -13.07 2.94 -0.63
N ALA A 222 -13.53 1.88 -1.28
CA ALA A 222 -13.75 0.58 -0.66
C ALA A 222 -12.44 -0.13 -0.24
N MET A 223 -11.31 0.17 -0.87
CA MET A 223 -9.99 -0.34 -0.45
C MET A 223 -9.52 0.22 0.89
N TYR A 224 -9.79 1.48 1.16
CA TYR A 224 -9.12 2.17 2.28
C TYR A 224 -10.08 2.65 3.37
N LEU A 225 -11.28 3.17 3.05
CA LEU A 225 -12.24 3.69 4.03
C LEU A 225 -12.65 2.67 5.10
N PRO A 226 -12.91 1.39 4.76
CA PRO A 226 -13.29 0.40 5.75
C PRO A 226 -12.14 -0.03 6.68
N SER A 227 -10.89 0.35 6.39
CA SER A 227 -9.70 -0.14 7.11
C SER A 227 -9.81 -0.09 8.64
N PRO A 228 -10.30 0.98 9.29
CA PRO A 228 -10.41 1.01 10.74
C PRO A 228 -11.36 -0.07 11.29
N ILE A 229 -12.48 -0.30 10.60
CA ILE A 229 -13.45 -1.34 10.97
C ILE A 229 -12.84 -2.72 10.71
N THR A 230 -12.22 -2.91 9.56
CA THR A 230 -11.54 -4.17 9.19
C THR A 230 -10.45 -4.52 10.20
N GLY A 231 -9.63 -3.55 10.62
CA GLY A 231 -8.59 -3.77 11.61
C GLY A 231 -9.15 -4.32 12.92
N VAL A 232 -10.22 -3.70 13.44
CA VAL A 232 -10.91 -4.18 14.64
C VAL A 232 -11.53 -5.57 14.43
N LEU A 233 -12.11 -5.83 13.25
CA LEU A 233 -12.67 -7.15 12.93
C LEU A 233 -11.59 -8.23 12.87
N VAL A 234 -10.44 -7.95 12.25
CA VAL A 234 -9.30 -8.87 12.20
C VAL A 234 -8.77 -9.19 13.60
N ASP A 235 -8.72 -8.18 14.48
CA ASP A 235 -8.28 -8.38 15.86
C ASP A 235 -9.29 -9.16 16.72
N LYS A 236 -10.61 -9.00 16.46
CA LYS A 236 -11.69 -9.65 17.21
C LYS A 236 -12.06 -11.04 16.68
N LEU A 237 -12.25 -11.17 15.36
CA LEU A 237 -12.70 -12.41 14.71
C LEU A 237 -11.55 -13.35 14.36
N GLY A 238 -10.34 -12.81 14.31
CA GLY A 238 -9.12 -13.54 13.96
C GLY A 238 -8.73 -13.43 12.49
N ARG A 239 -7.43 -13.64 12.24
CA ARG A 239 -6.78 -13.47 10.94
C ARG A 239 -7.35 -14.43 9.89
N THR A 240 -7.57 -15.69 10.27
CA THR A 240 -8.08 -16.74 9.37
C THR A 240 -9.51 -16.45 8.89
N ALA A 241 -10.40 -16.07 9.80
CA ALA A 241 -11.79 -15.76 9.45
C ALA A 241 -11.86 -14.59 8.44
N MET A 242 -11.07 -13.55 8.67
CA MET A 242 -11.02 -12.39 7.77
C MET A 242 -10.33 -12.68 6.43
N SER A 243 -9.35 -13.60 6.41
CA SER A 243 -8.76 -14.09 5.15
C SER A 243 -9.77 -14.89 4.31
N ILE A 244 -10.60 -15.72 4.96
CA ILE A 244 -11.70 -16.42 4.29
C ILE A 244 -12.74 -15.43 3.77
N ALA A 245 -13.14 -14.44 4.58
CA ALA A 245 -14.05 -13.39 4.16
C ALA A 245 -13.51 -12.60 2.95
N SER A 246 -12.19 -12.33 2.91
CA SER A 246 -11.52 -11.75 1.75
C SER A 246 -11.74 -12.61 0.49
N GLY A 247 -11.44 -13.92 0.57
CA GLY A 247 -11.60 -14.83 -0.56
C GLY A 247 -13.04 -14.89 -1.09
N ILE A 248 -14.02 -14.97 -0.18
CA ILE A 248 -15.44 -14.96 -0.54
C ILE A 248 -15.83 -13.64 -1.23
N THR A 249 -15.41 -12.50 -0.66
CA THR A 249 -15.73 -11.18 -1.20
C THR A 249 -15.10 -10.98 -2.58
N LEU A 250 -13.84 -11.41 -2.77
CA LEU A 250 -13.15 -11.36 -4.06
C LEU A 250 -13.81 -12.27 -5.11
N LEU A 251 -14.25 -13.47 -4.71
CA LEU A 251 -15.01 -14.36 -5.59
C LEU A 251 -16.31 -13.73 -6.05
N LEU A 252 -17.09 -13.16 -5.12
CA LEU A 252 -18.33 -12.45 -5.45
C LEU A 252 -18.07 -11.25 -6.36
N ALA A 253 -17.00 -10.48 -6.13
CA ALA A 253 -16.60 -9.39 -7.00
C ALA A 253 -16.29 -9.86 -8.42
N GLY A 254 -15.53 -10.95 -8.55
CA GLY A 254 -15.21 -11.56 -9.85
C GLY A 254 -16.42 -12.12 -10.59
N LEU A 255 -17.29 -12.83 -9.89
CA LEU A 255 -18.53 -13.35 -10.46
C LEU A 255 -19.43 -12.20 -10.92
N LEU A 256 -19.61 -11.18 -10.09
CA LEU A 256 -20.44 -10.04 -10.46
C LEU A 256 -19.85 -9.28 -11.65
N ALA A 257 -18.54 -9.08 -11.71
CA ALA A 257 -17.89 -8.46 -12.86
C ALA A 257 -18.01 -9.30 -14.14
N ALA A 258 -17.97 -10.63 -14.03
CA ALA A 258 -18.06 -11.54 -15.18
C ALA A 258 -19.50 -11.64 -15.75
N PHE A 259 -20.52 -11.56 -14.91
CA PHE A 259 -21.92 -11.74 -15.30
C PHE A 259 -22.70 -10.43 -15.38
N ALA A 260 -22.10 -9.28 -15.00
CA ALA A 260 -22.76 -7.99 -15.12
C ALA A 260 -23.00 -7.64 -16.60
N PRO A 261 -24.20 -7.13 -16.96
CA PRO A 261 -24.40 -6.53 -18.26
C PRO A 261 -23.37 -5.43 -18.50
N SER A 262 -22.80 -5.41 -19.70
CA SER A 262 -21.68 -4.51 -20.06
C SER A 262 -22.01 -3.02 -19.98
N ASP A 263 -23.29 -2.67 -20.05
CA ASP A 263 -23.85 -1.31 -19.98
C ASP A 263 -24.26 -0.89 -18.56
N SER A 264 -24.23 -1.82 -17.59
CA SER A 264 -24.65 -1.54 -16.22
C SER A 264 -23.52 -0.96 -15.37
N MET A 265 -23.38 0.35 -15.37
CA MET A 265 -22.43 1.09 -14.52
C MET A 265 -22.61 0.77 -13.02
N ILE A 266 -23.85 0.57 -12.57
CA ILE A 266 -24.16 0.28 -11.16
C ILE A 266 -23.55 -1.04 -10.73
N LEU A 267 -23.71 -2.10 -11.55
CA LEU A 267 -23.15 -3.42 -11.24
C LEU A 267 -21.61 -3.42 -11.27
N LEU A 268 -21.01 -2.64 -12.17
CA LEU A 268 -19.56 -2.44 -12.19
C LEU A 268 -19.06 -1.72 -10.93
N ILE A 269 -19.77 -0.67 -10.47
CA ILE A 269 -19.43 0.03 -9.21
C ILE A 269 -19.50 -0.96 -8.04
N ILE A 270 -20.57 -1.77 -7.96
CA ILE A 270 -20.71 -2.74 -6.86
C ILE A 270 -19.61 -3.81 -6.96
N ALA A 271 -19.34 -4.35 -8.13
CA ALA A 271 -18.29 -5.35 -8.34
C ALA A 271 -16.91 -4.82 -7.92
N LEU A 272 -16.55 -3.61 -8.35
CA LEU A 272 -15.29 -3.01 -8.00
C LEU A 272 -15.21 -2.54 -6.53
N SER A 273 -16.32 -2.14 -5.94
CA SER A 273 -16.39 -1.86 -4.49
C SER A 273 -16.16 -3.13 -3.68
N LEU A 274 -16.78 -4.26 -4.06
CA LEU A 274 -16.52 -5.57 -3.45
C LEU A 274 -15.06 -6.00 -3.66
N LEU A 275 -14.49 -5.75 -4.84
CA LEU A 275 -13.08 -6.02 -5.11
C LEU A 275 -12.17 -5.25 -4.15
N GLY A 276 -12.43 -3.94 -3.96
CA GLY A 276 -11.69 -3.10 -3.04
C GLY A 276 -11.82 -3.58 -1.59
N LEU A 277 -13.03 -3.91 -1.16
CA LEU A 277 -13.31 -4.41 0.18
C LEU A 277 -12.63 -5.78 0.44
N GLY A 278 -12.73 -6.71 -0.50
CA GLY A 278 -12.07 -8.01 -0.41
C GLY A 278 -10.54 -7.89 -0.34
N TRP A 279 -9.97 -6.97 -1.11
CA TRP A 279 -8.56 -6.64 -1.04
C TRP A 279 -8.18 -6.06 0.33
N ASN A 280 -8.98 -5.16 0.89
CA ASN A 280 -8.77 -4.58 2.22
C ASN A 280 -8.73 -5.67 3.30
N PHE A 281 -9.68 -6.60 3.28
CA PHE A 281 -9.72 -7.73 4.23
C PHE A 281 -8.47 -8.60 4.13
N GLY A 282 -8.08 -8.97 2.91
CA GLY A 282 -6.92 -9.84 2.67
C GLY A 282 -5.59 -9.18 3.02
N LEU A 283 -5.44 -7.90 2.70
CA LEU A 283 -4.22 -7.17 3.00
C LEU A 283 -4.01 -6.99 4.51
N ILE A 284 -5.05 -6.58 5.26
CA ILE A 284 -4.94 -6.35 6.71
C ILE A 284 -4.76 -7.70 7.43
N SER A 285 -5.58 -8.71 7.11
CA SER A 285 -5.48 -10.03 7.76
C SER A 285 -4.17 -10.73 7.43
N GLY A 286 -3.75 -10.74 6.16
CA GLY A 286 -2.50 -11.35 5.73
C GLY A 286 -1.27 -10.65 6.33
N THR A 287 -1.28 -9.31 6.38
CA THR A 287 -0.19 -8.54 7.03
C THR A 287 -0.11 -8.87 8.53
N ALA A 288 -1.26 -8.87 9.23
CA ALA A 288 -1.31 -9.22 10.65
C ALA A 288 -0.85 -10.67 10.91
N GLN A 289 -1.23 -11.62 10.03
CA GLN A 289 -0.79 -13.01 10.09
C GLN A 289 0.73 -13.14 9.95
N ILE A 290 1.35 -12.41 9.01
CA ILE A 290 2.82 -12.40 8.83
C ILE A 290 3.50 -11.84 10.08
N VAL A 291 3.03 -10.71 10.60
CA VAL A 291 3.61 -10.06 11.79
C VAL A 291 3.47 -10.92 13.04
N ASP A 292 2.36 -11.68 13.18
CA ASP A 292 2.17 -12.60 14.31
C ASP A 292 3.07 -13.85 14.23
N SER A 293 3.54 -14.19 13.01
CA SER A 293 4.34 -15.40 12.73
C SER A 293 5.86 -15.16 12.79
N THR A 294 6.26 -13.90 12.88
CA THR A 294 7.68 -13.48 12.99
C THR A 294 8.00 -12.93 14.38
#